data_68bdb1d52b36f60acab0b478914d19aa
#
_entry.id   68bdb1d52b36f60acab0b478914d19aa
#
_cell.length_a   1.000
_cell.length_b   1.000
_cell.length_c   1.000
_cell.angle_alpha   90.00
_cell.angle_beta   90.00
_cell.angle_gamma   90.00
#
_symmetry.space_group_name_H-M   'P 1'
#
loop_
_entity.id
_entity.type
_entity.pdbx_description
1 polymer ?
#
loop_
_entity_poly.entity_id
_entity_poly.type
_entity_poly.pdbx_seq_one_letter_code
_entity_poly.pdbx_strand_id
1 'polypeptide(L)'
;MESFIAGLPKVELHLHIEGTLEPELTFALAERNGIKLPYADVESLRAAYNFSNLQSFLDLYYQGAGVLQTEQDFYDLTWAYLMRCRQDRVMHTEIFFDPQTHLERGIDFATVIGGIHSALVAARKTLGISSCLIMCFLRHLSEESAFETLEQALPFKAWIDGVGLDSSEVGNPPQKFARVFAKARELGFRTVAHAGEEGPASYIWDALDVLKTERIDHGVRCVDDPLLVARLVAERIPLTVCPLSNLKLRVFDSMADHNILDLLDKGVCVTVNSDDPAYFGGYMNDNFYAIEKSL
;
A
#
# COMPACT_ATOMS: atom_id res chain seq x y z
N MET A 1 20.25 -19.65 -0.79
CA MET A 1 18.85 -19.32 -0.51
C MET A 1 18.25 -18.44 -1.61
N GLU A 2 18.97 -17.48 -2.20
CA GLU A 2 18.46 -16.53 -3.22
C GLU A 2 17.74 -17.19 -4.43
N SER A 3 18.34 -18.22 -5.03
CA SER A 3 17.70 -18.92 -6.16
C SER A 3 16.40 -19.64 -5.78
N PHE A 4 16.28 -20.09 -4.54
CA PHE A 4 15.04 -20.66 -4.00
C PHE A 4 13.97 -19.58 -3.87
N ILE A 5 14.28 -18.44 -3.23
CA ILE A 5 13.36 -17.30 -3.07
C ILE A 5 12.89 -16.79 -4.43
N ALA A 6 13.82 -16.57 -5.38
CA ALA A 6 13.48 -16.14 -6.73
C ALA A 6 12.58 -17.15 -7.48
N GLY A 7 12.72 -18.45 -7.17
CA GLY A 7 11.93 -19.54 -7.77
C GLY A 7 10.53 -19.72 -7.20
N LEU A 8 10.25 -19.26 -5.98
CA LEU A 8 8.97 -19.45 -5.32
C LEU A 8 7.85 -18.63 -5.98
N PRO A 9 6.68 -19.22 -6.23
CA PRO A 9 5.47 -18.44 -6.49
C PRO A 9 5.09 -17.65 -5.21
N LYS A 10 4.73 -16.38 -5.39
CA LYS A 10 4.38 -15.46 -4.29
C LYS A 10 3.01 -14.84 -4.49
N VAL A 11 2.46 -14.33 -3.40
CA VAL A 11 1.34 -13.38 -3.41
C VAL A 11 1.80 -12.10 -2.72
N GLU A 12 1.31 -10.97 -3.17
CA GLU A 12 1.55 -9.67 -2.56
C GLU A 12 0.21 -9.06 -2.19
N LEU A 13 0.00 -8.77 -0.90
CA LEU A 13 -1.29 -8.39 -0.36
C LEU A 13 -1.31 -6.94 0.16
N HIS A 14 -0.19 -6.22 -0.01
CA HIS A 14 -0.04 -4.84 0.45
C HIS A 14 0.96 -4.10 -0.45
N LEU A 15 0.42 -3.31 -1.35
CA LEU A 15 1.19 -2.47 -2.26
C LEU A 15 0.35 -1.26 -2.67
N HIS A 16 0.92 -0.07 -2.56
CA HIS A 16 0.35 1.16 -3.10
C HIS A 16 0.78 1.33 -4.56
N ILE A 17 -0.17 1.50 -5.46
CA ILE A 17 0.19 1.60 -6.90
C ILE A 17 1.04 2.84 -7.17
N GLU A 18 0.74 3.97 -6.53
CA GLU A 18 1.52 5.19 -6.61
C GLU A 18 2.95 4.99 -6.07
N GLY A 19 3.12 4.09 -5.08
CA GLY A 19 4.40 3.68 -4.50
C GLY A 19 5.29 2.84 -5.41
N THR A 20 4.78 2.45 -6.57
CA THR A 20 5.55 1.75 -7.62
C THR A 20 6.15 2.68 -8.66
N LEU A 21 5.95 4.00 -8.50
CA LEU A 21 6.41 5.01 -9.43
C LEU A 21 7.94 5.21 -9.35
N GLU A 22 8.66 4.42 -10.12
CA GLU A 22 10.12 4.49 -10.22
C GLU A 22 10.59 5.86 -10.77
N PRO A 23 11.75 6.37 -10.34
CA PRO A 23 12.28 7.65 -10.82
C PRO A 23 12.38 7.77 -12.34
N GLU A 24 12.73 6.70 -13.03
CA GLU A 24 12.80 6.66 -14.49
C GLU A 24 11.42 6.91 -15.13
N LEU A 25 10.39 6.27 -14.60
CA LEU A 25 9.02 6.46 -15.06
C LEU A 25 8.51 7.87 -14.70
N THR A 26 8.85 8.37 -13.52
CA THR A 26 8.53 9.74 -13.10
C THR A 26 9.03 10.76 -14.11
N PHE A 27 10.29 10.65 -14.53
CA PHE A 27 10.87 11.55 -15.54
C PHE A 27 10.21 11.40 -16.93
N ALA A 28 9.95 10.16 -17.36
CA ALA A 28 9.27 9.91 -18.65
C ALA A 28 7.84 10.49 -18.68
N LEU A 29 7.08 10.32 -17.58
CA LEU A 29 5.73 10.89 -17.46
C LEU A 29 5.76 12.42 -17.35
N ALA A 30 6.72 12.98 -16.61
CA ALA A 30 6.89 14.42 -16.50
C ALA A 30 7.19 15.06 -17.86
N GLU A 31 8.07 14.45 -18.66
CA GLU A 31 8.35 14.91 -20.03
C GLU A 31 7.11 14.83 -20.90
N ARG A 32 6.40 13.68 -20.90
CA ARG A 32 5.15 13.48 -21.66
C ARG A 32 4.09 14.52 -21.35
N ASN A 33 3.94 14.86 -20.06
CA ASN A 33 2.89 15.76 -19.56
C ASN A 33 3.36 17.23 -19.45
N GLY A 34 4.59 17.55 -19.87
CA GLY A 34 5.14 18.91 -19.82
C GLY A 34 5.33 19.43 -18.39
N ILE A 35 5.55 18.56 -17.43
CA ILE A 35 5.72 18.87 -16.01
C ILE A 35 7.20 19.06 -15.70
N LYS A 36 7.56 20.19 -15.10
CA LYS A 36 8.92 20.44 -14.65
C LYS A 36 9.12 19.86 -13.24
N LEU A 37 9.98 18.88 -13.13
CA LEU A 37 10.39 18.34 -11.84
C LEU A 37 11.41 19.26 -11.13
N PRO A 38 11.43 19.27 -9.79
CA PRO A 38 12.43 20.01 -9.01
C PRO A 38 13.81 19.33 -8.99
N TYR A 39 13.97 18.20 -9.65
CA TYR A 39 15.18 17.38 -9.73
C TYR A 39 15.81 17.51 -11.12
N ALA A 40 17.15 17.49 -11.17
CA ALA A 40 17.89 17.64 -12.41
C ALA A 40 17.84 16.37 -13.29
N ASP A 41 17.84 15.22 -12.62
CA ASP A 41 17.90 13.88 -13.24
C ASP A 41 17.35 12.80 -12.31
N VAL A 42 17.28 11.57 -12.82
CA VAL A 42 16.83 10.36 -12.11
C VAL A 42 17.63 10.12 -10.84
N GLU A 43 18.95 10.31 -10.89
CA GLU A 43 19.83 10.04 -9.76
C GLU A 43 19.60 11.05 -8.62
N SER A 44 19.36 12.31 -8.94
CA SER A 44 19.04 13.33 -7.93
C SER A 44 17.69 13.08 -7.26
N LEU A 45 16.69 12.58 -7.99
CA LEU A 45 15.42 12.14 -7.42
C LEU A 45 15.62 10.91 -6.51
N ARG A 46 16.36 9.91 -6.98
CA ARG A 46 16.68 8.69 -6.20
C ARG A 46 17.42 9.03 -4.90
N ALA A 47 18.36 9.98 -4.95
CA ALA A 47 19.09 10.43 -3.77
C ALA A 47 18.19 11.15 -2.73
N ALA A 48 17.04 11.71 -3.16
CA ALA A 48 16.08 12.33 -2.26
C ALA A 48 15.26 11.30 -1.45
N TYR A 49 15.28 10.02 -1.82
CA TYR A 49 14.57 8.93 -1.11
C TYR A 49 15.30 8.56 0.20
N ASN A 50 15.42 9.52 1.08
CA ASN A 50 16.04 9.38 2.40
C ASN A 50 15.10 9.94 3.49
N PHE A 51 14.32 9.05 4.07
CA PHE A 51 13.22 9.38 4.97
C PHE A 51 13.64 9.28 6.45
N SER A 52 13.03 10.09 7.29
CA SER A 52 13.22 10.07 8.75
C SER A 52 11.99 9.49 9.48
N ASN A 53 10.84 9.48 8.84
CA ASN A 53 9.56 8.97 9.33
C ASN A 53 8.54 8.92 8.19
N LEU A 54 7.34 8.42 8.46
CA LEU A 54 6.24 8.32 7.51
C LEU A 54 5.89 9.67 6.86
N GLN A 55 5.82 10.77 7.64
CA GLN A 55 5.44 12.08 7.07
C GLN A 55 6.45 12.57 6.02
N SER A 56 7.75 12.42 6.27
CA SER A 56 8.79 12.84 5.31
C SER A 56 8.77 12.04 4.01
N PHE A 57 8.29 10.79 4.06
CA PHE A 57 8.01 9.98 2.88
C PHE A 57 6.77 10.48 2.14
N LEU A 58 5.65 10.68 2.84
CA LEU A 58 4.38 11.11 2.25
C LEU A 58 4.50 12.44 1.49
N ASP A 59 5.30 13.38 2.02
CA ASP A 59 5.54 14.67 1.35
C ASP A 59 6.16 14.47 -0.06
N LEU A 60 7.09 13.53 -0.19
CA LEU A 60 7.72 13.22 -1.47
C LEU A 60 6.81 12.35 -2.37
N TYR A 61 6.10 11.42 -1.78
CA TYR A 61 5.15 10.53 -2.45
C TYR A 61 4.05 11.32 -3.16
N TYR A 62 3.38 12.23 -2.46
CA TYR A 62 2.34 13.08 -3.07
C TYR A 62 2.89 14.03 -4.14
N GLN A 63 4.12 14.53 -3.95
CA GLN A 63 4.80 15.33 -4.99
C GLN A 63 5.06 14.48 -6.23
N GLY A 64 5.56 13.25 -6.07
CA GLY A 64 5.83 12.31 -7.15
C GLY A 64 4.57 11.97 -7.95
N ALA A 65 3.46 11.69 -7.27
CA ALA A 65 2.17 11.40 -7.89
C ALA A 65 1.67 12.52 -8.83
N GLY A 66 2.23 13.72 -8.69
CA GLY A 66 1.90 14.88 -9.54
C GLY A 66 2.12 14.67 -11.04
N VAL A 67 2.96 13.73 -11.47
CA VAL A 67 3.20 13.44 -12.88
C VAL A 67 2.09 12.63 -13.56
N LEU A 68 1.22 11.98 -12.78
CA LEU A 68 0.11 11.16 -13.24
C LEU A 68 -1.08 12.06 -13.60
N GLN A 69 -1.38 12.22 -14.90
CA GLN A 69 -2.37 13.17 -15.43
C GLN A 69 -3.47 12.51 -16.25
N THR A 70 -3.16 11.40 -16.91
CA THR A 70 -4.05 10.77 -17.89
C THR A 70 -4.29 9.29 -17.57
N GLU A 71 -5.37 8.71 -18.09
CA GLU A 71 -5.65 7.28 -17.98
C GLU A 71 -4.46 6.42 -18.43
N GLN A 72 -3.74 6.89 -19.49
CA GLN A 72 -2.55 6.18 -19.98
C GLN A 72 -1.40 6.20 -18.95
N ASP A 73 -1.26 7.27 -18.15
CA ASP A 73 -0.23 7.32 -17.11
C ASP A 73 -0.47 6.29 -16.01
N PHE A 74 -1.73 6.14 -15.59
CA PHE A 74 -2.13 5.12 -14.61
C PHE A 74 -2.01 3.71 -15.17
N TYR A 75 -2.31 3.53 -16.45
CA TYR A 75 -2.07 2.27 -17.13
C TYR A 75 -0.58 1.91 -17.16
N ASP A 76 0.27 2.83 -17.59
CA ASP A 76 1.72 2.60 -17.72
C ASP A 76 2.36 2.31 -16.35
N LEU A 77 1.97 3.05 -15.31
CA LEU A 77 2.40 2.81 -13.93
C LEU A 77 2.04 1.39 -13.47
N THR A 78 0.76 1.04 -13.60
CA THR A 78 0.26 -0.27 -13.17
C THR A 78 0.88 -1.40 -13.97
N TRP A 79 1.05 -1.21 -15.28
CA TRP A 79 1.70 -2.19 -16.13
C TRP A 79 3.17 -2.40 -15.79
N ALA A 80 3.91 -1.33 -15.49
CA ALA A 80 5.31 -1.41 -15.06
C ALA A 80 5.44 -2.26 -13.78
N TYR A 81 4.57 -2.03 -12.78
CA TYR A 81 4.51 -2.84 -11.58
C TYR A 81 4.19 -4.32 -11.88
N LEU A 82 3.19 -4.61 -12.71
CA LEU A 82 2.81 -5.99 -13.05
C LEU A 82 3.93 -6.74 -13.80
N MET A 83 4.78 -6.03 -14.53
CA MET A 83 6.00 -6.61 -15.11
C MET A 83 7.04 -6.97 -14.03
N ARG A 84 7.13 -6.20 -12.93
CA ARG A 84 7.93 -6.57 -11.74
C ARG A 84 7.35 -7.79 -11.03
N CYS A 85 6.03 -7.84 -10.84
CA CYS A 85 5.34 -9.02 -10.33
C CYS A 85 5.74 -10.29 -11.08
N ARG A 86 5.75 -10.22 -12.43
CA ARG A 86 6.18 -11.36 -13.27
C ARG A 86 7.63 -11.77 -13.00
N GLN A 87 8.55 -10.80 -12.86
CA GLN A 87 9.97 -11.06 -12.56
C GLN A 87 10.12 -11.73 -11.20
N ASP A 88 9.38 -11.27 -10.18
CA ASP A 88 9.40 -11.78 -8.83
C ASP A 88 8.53 -13.03 -8.61
N ARG A 89 7.85 -13.50 -9.68
CA ARG A 89 6.90 -14.63 -9.63
C ARG A 89 5.74 -14.40 -8.67
N VAL A 90 5.26 -13.17 -8.59
CA VAL A 90 4.00 -12.84 -7.92
C VAL A 90 2.85 -13.29 -8.81
N MET A 91 2.01 -14.18 -8.30
CA MET A 91 0.88 -14.79 -9.02
C MET A 91 -0.45 -14.10 -8.72
N HIS A 92 -0.51 -13.39 -7.61
CA HIS A 92 -1.66 -12.61 -7.17
C HIS A 92 -1.19 -11.36 -6.43
N THR A 93 -1.87 -10.23 -6.66
CA THR A 93 -1.57 -8.98 -5.97
C THR A 93 -2.86 -8.28 -5.53
N GLU A 94 -2.87 -7.73 -4.30
CA GLU A 94 -3.88 -6.82 -3.81
C GLU A 94 -3.27 -5.42 -3.76
N ILE A 95 -3.87 -4.49 -4.49
CA ILE A 95 -3.29 -3.19 -4.79
C ILE A 95 -4.14 -2.11 -4.18
N PHE A 96 -3.54 -1.26 -3.36
CA PHE A 96 -4.12 0.00 -2.91
C PHE A 96 -3.97 1.08 -3.97
N PHE A 97 -4.93 1.99 -4.04
CA PHE A 97 -4.83 3.23 -4.80
C PHE A 97 -5.54 4.36 -4.05
N ASP A 98 -5.02 5.58 -4.20
CA ASP A 98 -5.41 6.77 -3.44
C ASP A 98 -6.13 7.80 -4.33
N PRO A 99 -7.42 7.63 -4.65
CA PRO A 99 -8.09 8.55 -5.56
C PRO A 99 -8.06 10.00 -5.08
N GLN A 100 -8.13 10.25 -3.76
CA GLN A 100 -8.12 11.61 -3.20
C GLN A 100 -6.86 12.38 -3.54
N THR A 101 -5.69 11.72 -3.62
CA THR A 101 -4.42 12.31 -4.08
C THR A 101 -4.53 12.92 -5.47
N HIS A 102 -5.35 12.34 -6.33
CA HIS A 102 -5.52 12.75 -7.72
C HIS A 102 -6.69 13.72 -7.89
N LEU A 103 -7.80 13.49 -7.18
CA LEU A 103 -8.99 14.36 -7.19
C LEU A 103 -8.66 15.80 -6.77
N GLU A 104 -7.81 15.99 -5.75
CA GLU A 104 -7.35 17.31 -5.31
C GLU A 104 -6.62 18.09 -6.42
N ARG A 105 -6.03 17.39 -7.39
CA ARG A 105 -5.34 17.97 -8.55
C ARG A 105 -6.24 18.11 -9.77
N GLY A 106 -7.54 17.79 -9.64
CA GLY A 106 -8.52 17.87 -10.71
C GLY A 106 -8.50 16.69 -11.69
N ILE A 107 -7.88 15.57 -11.32
CA ILE A 107 -7.93 14.33 -12.10
C ILE A 107 -9.17 13.52 -11.69
N ASP A 108 -10.04 13.25 -12.64
CA ASP A 108 -11.30 12.53 -12.38
C ASP A 108 -11.07 11.10 -11.90
N PHE A 109 -11.94 10.64 -11.00
CA PHE A 109 -11.93 9.26 -10.48
C PHE A 109 -11.91 8.22 -11.61
N ALA A 110 -12.69 8.45 -12.68
CA ALA A 110 -12.76 7.55 -13.84
C ALA A 110 -11.40 7.41 -14.55
N THR A 111 -10.64 8.50 -14.67
CA THR A 111 -9.29 8.53 -15.26
C THR A 111 -8.33 7.64 -14.46
N VAL A 112 -8.34 7.77 -13.13
CA VAL A 112 -7.47 7.00 -12.24
C VAL A 112 -7.79 5.51 -12.35
N ILE A 113 -9.03 5.14 -12.02
CA ILE A 113 -9.43 3.73 -11.97
C ILE A 113 -9.45 3.08 -13.36
N GLY A 114 -9.76 3.83 -14.42
CA GLY A 114 -9.79 3.34 -15.80
C GLY A 114 -8.43 2.81 -16.24
N GLY A 115 -7.37 3.59 -16.02
CA GLY A 115 -6.00 3.19 -16.33
C GLY A 115 -5.55 1.96 -15.52
N ILE A 116 -5.74 2.00 -14.20
CA ILE A 116 -5.38 0.89 -13.31
C ILE A 116 -6.13 -0.39 -13.74
N HIS A 117 -7.45 -0.35 -13.83
CA HIS A 117 -8.27 -1.53 -14.17
C HIS A 117 -7.92 -2.10 -15.54
N SER A 118 -7.69 -1.25 -16.55
CA SER A 118 -7.29 -1.69 -17.90
C SER A 118 -5.98 -2.47 -17.88
N ALA A 119 -4.99 -2.04 -17.10
CA ALA A 119 -3.73 -2.75 -16.93
C ALA A 119 -3.92 -4.09 -16.20
N LEU A 120 -4.74 -4.13 -15.14
CA LEU A 120 -5.06 -5.37 -14.40
C LEU A 120 -5.72 -6.42 -15.30
N VAL A 121 -6.68 -6.00 -16.12
CA VAL A 121 -7.36 -6.88 -17.10
C VAL A 121 -6.36 -7.42 -18.12
N ALA A 122 -5.48 -6.55 -18.64
CA ALA A 122 -4.43 -6.94 -19.60
C ALA A 122 -3.46 -7.95 -18.97
N ALA A 123 -3.00 -7.72 -17.74
CA ALA A 123 -2.08 -8.61 -17.03
C ALA A 123 -2.69 -9.97 -16.71
N ARG A 124 -3.94 -10.01 -16.29
CA ARG A 124 -4.65 -11.27 -16.08
C ARG A 124 -4.65 -12.13 -17.35
N LYS A 125 -4.87 -11.49 -18.50
CA LYS A 125 -4.95 -12.16 -19.81
C LYS A 125 -3.57 -12.59 -20.33
N THR A 126 -2.54 -11.76 -20.16
CA THR A 126 -1.23 -11.95 -20.84
C THR A 126 -0.15 -12.49 -19.92
N LEU A 127 -0.21 -12.18 -18.62
CA LEU A 127 0.76 -12.58 -17.62
C LEU A 127 0.24 -13.68 -16.68
N GLY A 128 -1.08 -13.91 -16.64
CA GLY A 128 -1.72 -14.86 -15.73
C GLY A 128 -1.73 -14.39 -14.27
N ILE A 129 -1.51 -13.11 -14.01
CA ILE A 129 -1.50 -12.52 -12.66
C ILE A 129 -2.95 -12.13 -12.32
N SER A 130 -3.46 -12.65 -11.20
CA SER A 130 -4.73 -12.20 -10.64
C SER A 130 -4.54 -11.02 -9.70
N SER A 131 -5.57 -10.21 -9.53
CA SER A 131 -5.50 -9.02 -8.67
C SER A 131 -6.83 -8.72 -7.99
N CYS A 132 -6.75 -8.07 -6.82
CA CYS A 132 -7.83 -7.32 -6.20
C CYS A 132 -7.43 -5.84 -6.13
N LEU A 133 -8.40 -4.94 -6.25
CA LEU A 133 -8.18 -3.50 -6.15
C LEU A 133 -8.87 -2.97 -4.89
N ILE A 134 -8.13 -2.23 -4.07
CA ILE A 134 -8.59 -1.67 -2.80
C ILE A 134 -8.46 -0.15 -2.86
N MET A 135 -9.57 0.55 -2.73
CA MET A 135 -9.61 2.01 -2.69
C MET A 135 -9.34 2.51 -1.27
N CYS A 136 -8.29 3.30 -1.07
CA CYS A 136 -7.98 3.84 0.24
C CYS A 136 -8.58 5.22 0.47
N PHE A 137 -8.92 5.49 1.74
CA PHE A 137 -9.25 6.80 2.24
C PHE A 137 -8.04 7.38 2.98
N LEU A 138 -7.64 8.59 2.60
CA LEU A 138 -6.51 9.29 3.22
C LEU A 138 -6.93 9.81 4.61
N ARG A 139 -6.38 9.22 5.67
CA ARG A 139 -6.81 9.45 7.04
C ARG A 139 -6.52 10.85 7.60
N HIS A 140 -5.62 11.59 6.96
CA HIS A 140 -5.38 12.99 7.30
C HIS A 140 -6.48 13.93 6.81
N LEU A 141 -7.29 13.50 5.83
CA LEU A 141 -8.47 14.23 5.35
C LEU A 141 -9.70 13.96 6.24
N SER A 142 -10.82 14.63 5.95
CA SER A 142 -12.06 14.45 6.70
C SER A 142 -12.82 13.18 6.29
N GLU A 143 -13.68 12.66 7.17
CA GLU A 143 -14.59 11.56 6.84
C GLU A 143 -15.58 11.96 5.73
N GLU A 144 -15.96 13.25 5.65
CA GLU A 144 -16.82 13.79 4.61
C GLU A 144 -16.15 13.63 3.23
N SER A 145 -14.86 13.94 3.11
CA SER A 145 -14.09 13.71 1.87
C SER A 145 -14.06 12.22 1.50
N ALA A 146 -13.96 11.32 2.49
CA ALA A 146 -14.04 9.89 2.24
C ALA A 146 -15.43 9.46 1.73
N PHE A 147 -16.51 10.06 2.21
CA PHE A 147 -17.87 9.83 1.67
C PHE A 147 -17.99 10.29 0.22
N GLU A 148 -17.49 11.49 -0.12
CA GLU A 148 -17.49 12.00 -1.49
C GLU A 148 -16.72 11.06 -2.43
N THR A 149 -15.59 10.52 -1.97
CA THR A 149 -14.79 9.55 -2.71
C THR A 149 -15.53 8.22 -2.87
N LEU A 150 -16.19 7.75 -1.82
CA LEU A 150 -17.01 6.52 -1.87
C LEU A 150 -18.16 6.66 -2.88
N GLU A 151 -18.82 7.83 -2.93
CA GLU A 151 -19.88 8.09 -3.92
C GLU A 151 -19.35 8.06 -5.36
N GLN A 152 -18.17 8.64 -5.61
CA GLN A 152 -17.53 8.60 -6.92
C GLN A 152 -17.11 7.19 -7.34
N ALA A 153 -16.84 6.30 -6.38
CA ALA A 153 -16.47 4.91 -6.62
C ALA A 153 -17.67 4.03 -7.04
N LEU A 154 -18.91 4.40 -6.71
CA LEU A 154 -20.09 3.54 -6.93
C LEU A 154 -20.30 3.11 -8.39
N PRO A 155 -20.12 3.96 -9.41
CA PRO A 155 -20.19 3.53 -10.80
C PRO A 155 -19.18 2.43 -11.17
N PHE A 156 -18.07 2.35 -10.44
CA PHE A 156 -16.95 1.44 -10.67
C PHE A 156 -16.89 0.30 -9.64
N LYS A 157 -17.92 0.13 -8.84
CA LYS A 157 -17.95 -0.86 -7.75
C LYS A 157 -17.54 -2.28 -8.19
N ALA A 158 -17.87 -2.68 -9.42
CA ALA A 158 -17.50 -3.99 -9.94
C ALA A 158 -15.97 -4.19 -10.15
N TRP A 159 -15.18 -3.12 -10.07
CA TRP A 159 -13.73 -3.12 -10.24
C TRP A 159 -12.97 -2.98 -8.92
N ILE A 160 -13.68 -2.71 -7.83
CA ILE A 160 -13.12 -2.43 -6.50
C ILE A 160 -13.58 -3.54 -5.54
N ASP A 161 -12.64 -4.29 -5.01
CA ASP A 161 -12.91 -5.41 -4.10
C ASP A 161 -13.09 -4.95 -2.65
N GLY A 162 -12.42 -3.89 -2.24
CA GLY A 162 -12.46 -3.39 -0.87
C GLY A 162 -12.14 -1.91 -0.74
N VAL A 163 -12.28 -1.41 0.49
CA VAL A 163 -11.81 -0.09 0.90
C VAL A 163 -10.79 -0.20 2.02
N GLY A 164 -9.81 0.71 2.01
CA GLY A 164 -8.74 0.80 2.99
C GLY A 164 -8.70 2.16 3.69
N LEU A 165 -7.88 2.25 4.72
CA LEU A 165 -7.52 3.48 5.42
C LEU A 165 -6.00 3.57 5.49
N ASP A 166 -5.41 4.64 4.97
CA ASP A 166 -3.96 4.81 4.89
C ASP A 166 -3.48 6.25 5.14
N SER A 167 -2.24 6.57 4.74
CA SER A 167 -1.60 7.86 4.96
C SER A 167 -1.18 8.08 6.43
N SER A 168 -0.98 9.34 6.84
CA SER A 168 -0.40 9.77 8.11
C SER A 168 -1.12 9.20 9.32
N GLU A 169 -0.53 8.18 9.99
CA GLU A 169 -1.20 7.43 11.04
C GLU A 169 -1.30 8.21 12.35
N VAL A 170 -0.18 8.79 12.79
CA VAL A 170 -0.10 9.49 14.08
C VAL A 170 -1.02 10.70 14.13
N GLY A 171 -1.92 10.74 15.12
CA GLY A 171 -2.90 11.81 15.26
C GLY A 171 -4.20 11.65 14.47
N ASN A 172 -4.29 10.61 13.63
CA ASN A 172 -5.47 10.31 12.81
C ASN A 172 -6.04 8.92 13.12
N PRO A 173 -6.73 8.76 14.27
CA PRO A 173 -7.22 7.47 14.74
C PRO A 173 -8.32 6.90 13.82
N PRO A 174 -8.43 5.56 13.71
CA PRO A 174 -9.43 4.90 12.86
C PRO A 174 -10.87 5.31 13.17
N GLN A 175 -11.22 5.60 14.43
CA GLN A 175 -12.60 6.01 14.81
C GLN A 175 -13.13 7.20 14.00
N LYS A 176 -12.25 8.07 13.49
CA LYS A 176 -12.61 9.21 12.63
C LYS A 176 -13.37 8.79 11.38
N PHE A 177 -13.23 7.53 10.92
CA PHE A 177 -13.80 6.98 9.69
C PHE A 177 -14.90 5.94 9.94
N ALA A 178 -15.46 5.88 11.14
CA ALA A 178 -16.43 4.86 11.55
C ALA A 178 -17.67 4.79 10.64
N ARG A 179 -18.23 5.94 10.25
CA ARG A 179 -19.48 6.02 9.46
C ARG A 179 -19.24 5.60 8.00
N VAL A 180 -18.15 6.07 7.38
CA VAL A 180 -17.85 5.75 5.98
C VAL A 180 -17.51 4.26 5.83
N PHE A 181 -16.77 3.65 6.78
CA PHE A 181 -16.51 2.21 6.79
C PHE A 181 -17.78 1.39 6.99
N ALA A 182 -18.69 1.83 7.90
CA ALA A 182 -19.99 1.19 8.04
C ALA A 182 -20.77 1.24 6.71
N LYS A 183 -20.76 2.40 6.03
CA LYS A 183 -21.42 2.57 4.72
C LYS A 183 -20.78 1.69 3.63
N ALA A 184 -19.46 1.61 3.59
CA ALA A 184 -18.75 0.75 2.63
C ALA A 184 -19.13 -0.74 2.80
N ARG A 185 -19.20 -1.24 4.06
CA ARG A 185 -19.68 -2.61 4.35
C ARG A 185 -21.14 -2.83 3.94
N GLU A 186 -22.03 -1.87 4.19
CA GLU A 186 -23.42 -1.94 3.72
C GLU A 186 -23.50 -2.06 2.19
N LEU A 187 -22.59 -1.40 1.49
CA LEU A 187 -22.46 -1.49 0.04
C LEU A 187 -21.78 -2.78 -0.43
N GLY A 188 -21.28 -3.61 0.50
CA GLY A 188 -20.67 -4.92 0.20
C GLY A 188 -19.18 -4.85 -0.17
N PHE A 189 -18.48 -3.78 0.18
CA PHE A 189 -17.02 -3.74 0.11
C PHE A 189 -16.40 -4.49 1.28
N ARG A 190 -15.27 -5.15 1.06
CA ARG A 190 -14.37 -5.61 2.10
C ARG A 190 -13.67 -4.42 2.74
N THR A 191 -13.18 -4.57 3.96
CA THR A 191 -12.53 -3.47 4.69
C THR A 191 -11.18 -3.90 5.25
N VAL A 192 -10.16 -3.06 5.04
CA VAL A 192 -8.81 -3.20 5.59
C VAL A 192 -8.37 -1.84 6.15
N ALA A 193 -7.33 -1.80 6.97
CA ALA A 193 -6.78 -0.53 7.44
C ALA A 193 -5.32 -0.66 7.86
N HIS A 194 -4.52 0.33 7.53
CA HIS A 194 -3.21 0.55 8.14
C HIS A 194 -3.44 0.91 9.61
N ALA A 195 -2.87 0.13 10.50
CA ALA A 195 -2.93 0.39 11.93
C ALA A 195 -1.76 -0.28 12.66
N GLY A 196 -1.12 0.46 13.56
CA GLY A 196 0.01 -0.02 14.32
C GLY A 196 1.27 -0.19 13.50
N GLU A 197 1.50 0.68 12.54
CA GLU A 197 2.79 0.90 11.91
C GLU A 197 3.64 1.84 12.79
N GLU A 198 3.29 3.13 12.83
CA GLU A 198 3.85 4.12 13.76
C GLU A 198 2.91 4.37 14.96
N GLY A 199 1.63 4.20 14.77
CA GLY A 199 0.59 4.41 15.76
C GLY A 199 0.52 3.33 16.84
N PRO A 200 -0.16 3.61 17.96
CA PRO A 200 -0.24 2.69 19.09
C PRO A 200 -1.12 1.46 18.79
N ALA A 201 -0.93 0.39 19.56
CA ALA A 201 -1.76 -0.83 19.51
C ALA A 201 -3.28 -0.56 19.62
N SER A 202 -3.68 0.53 20.28
CA SER A 202 -5.08 0.94 20.35
C SER A 202 -5.69 1.26 18.98
N TYR A 203 -4.90 1.69 18.00
CA TYR A 203 -5.39 1.92 16.64
C TYR A 203 -5.73 0.60 15.93
N ILE A 204 -5.02 -0.48 16.25
CA ILE A 204 -5.37 -1.82 15.76
C ILE A 204 -6.70 -2.28 16.37
N TRP A 205 -6.90 -2.07 17.69
CA TRP A 205 -8.19 -2.34 18.34
C TRP A 205 -9.32 -1.57 17.67
N ASP A 206 -9.12 -0.27 17.39
CA ASP A 206 -10.12 0.57 16.75
C ASP A 206 -10.43 0.12 15.31
N ALA A 207 -9.41 -0.25 14.54
CA ALA A 207 -9.61 -0.80 13.21
C ALA A 207 -10.47 -2.06 13.25
N LEU A 208 -10.22 -2.97 14.20
CA LEU A 208 -10.98 -4.21 14.36
C LEU A 208 -12.38 -3.96 14.92
N ASP A 209 -12.52 -3.11 15.96
CA ASP A 209 -13.76 -2.98 16.71
C ASP A 209 -14.69 -1.90 16.17
N VAL A 210 -14.14 -0.83 15.61
CA VAL A 210 -14.92 0.29 15.08
C VAL A 210 -15.09 0.18 13.57
N LEU A 211 -13.97 0.03 12.82
CA LEU A 211 -14.04 -0.09 11.36
C LEU A 211 -14.48 -1.49 10.92
N LYS A 212 -14.34 -2.50 11.79
CA LYS A 212 -14.65 -3.92 11.48
C LYS A 212 -13.84 -4.44 10.29
N THR A 213 -12.55 -4.12 10.28
CA THR A 213 -11.64 -4.57 9.23
C THR A 213 -11.41 -6.07 9.30
N GLU A 214 -11.26 -6.69 8.12
CA GLU A 214 -11.01 -8.13 7.97
C GLU A 214 -9.51 -8.45 8.03
N ARG A 215 -8.65 -7.43 7.86
CA ARG A 215 -7.20 -7.49 7.86
C ARG A 215 -6.63 -6.19 8.42
N ILE A 216 -5.47 -6.28 9.05
CA ILE A 216 -4.69 -5.12 9.47
C ILE A 216 -3.46 -5.00 8.56
N ASP A 217 -3.28 -3.83 7.98
CA ASP A 217 -2.10 -3.53 7.18
C ASP A 217 -1.00 -3.02 8.12
N HIS A 218 0.22 -3.53 8.01
CA HIS A 218 1.34 -3.53 8.95
C HIS A 218 1.06 -4.28 10.25
N GLY A 219 0.51 -3.62 11.27
CA GLY A 219 0.15 -4.21 12.56
C GLY A 219 1.32 -4.56 13.47
N VAL A 220 2.55 -4.13 13.17
CA VAL A 220 3.78 -4.53 13.88
C VAL A 220 3.80 -4.08 15.35
N ARG A 221 3.06 -3.01 15.71
CA ARG A 221 2.91 -2.53 17.08
C ARG A 221 1.91 -3.34 17.92
N CYS A 222 1.31 -4.40 17.37
CA CYS A 222 0.43 -5.29 18.15
C CYS A 222 1.17 -5.93 19.33
N VAL A 223 2.48 -6.09 19.26
CA VAL A 223 3.32 -6.63 20.34
C VAL A 223 3.31 -5.81 21.62
N ASP A 224 2.92 -4.54 21.54
CA ASP A 224 2.79 -3.65 22.69
C ASP A 224 1.58 -4.02 23.60
N ASP A 225 0.67 -4.90 23.11
CA ASP A 225 -0.48 -5.40 23.87
C ASP A 225 -0.64 -6.93 23.69
N PRO A 226 -0.26 -7.72 24.70
CA PRO A 226 -0.39 -9.19 24.65
C PRO A 226 -1.82 -9.70 24.43
N LEU A 227 -2.86 -8.95 24.84
CA LEU A 227 -4.26 -9.32 24.62
C LEU A 227 -4.62 -9.16 23.15
N LEU A 228 -4.08 -8.13 22.49
CA LEU A 228 -4.25 -7.92 21.05
C LEU A 228 -3.59 -9.07 20.28
N VAL A 229 -2.36 -9.43 20.60
CA VAL A 229 -1.67 -10.57 19.97
C VAL A 229 -2.50 -11.86 20.13
N ALA A 230 -3.00 -12.14 21.35
CA ALA A 230 -3.84 -13.31 21.61
C ALA A 230 -5.12 -13.31 20.74
N ARG A 231 -5.75 -12.15 20.54
CA ARG A 231 -6.93 -11.99 19.68
C ARG A 231 -6.57 -12.24 18.20
N LEU A 232 -5.50 -11.63 17.69
CA LEU A 232 -5.06 -11.80 16.31
C LEU A 232 -4.81 -13.28 15.97
N VAL A 233 -4.20 -14.02 16.91
CA VAL A 233 -3.97 -15.46 16.78
C VAL A 233 -5.29 -16.23 16.81
N ALA A 234 -6.14 -15.98 17.81
CA ALA A 234 -7.39 -16.74 18.02
C ALA A 234 -8.39 -16.55 16.87
N GLU A 235 -8.52 -15.31 16.36
CA GLU A 235 -9.43 -14.96 15.25
C GLU A 235 -8.77 -15.12 13.88
N ARG A 236 -7.46 -15.48 13.83
CA ARG A 236 -6.64 -15.60 12.62
C ARG A 236 -6.70 -14.34 11.73
N ILE A 237 -6.66 -13.17 12.36
CA ILE A 237 -6.67 -11.89 11.65
C ILE A 237 -5.30 -11.71 10.97
N PRO A 238 -5.24 -11.51 9.64
CA PRO A 238 -3.97 -11.36 8.95
C PRO A 238 -3.33 -9.99 9.20
N LEU A 239 -2.00 -9.96 9.24
CA LEU A 239 -1.18 -8.76 9.19
C LEU A 239 -0.38 -8.76 7.89
N THR A 240 -0.41 -7.65 7.14
CA THR A 240 0.43 -7.48 5.94
C THR A 240 1.68 -6.68 6.29
N VAL A 241 2.71 -7.39 6.72
CA VAL A 241 3.96 -6.78 7.19
C VAL A 241 4.85 -6.39 6.01
N CYS A 242 5.48 -5.21 6.09
CA CYS A 242 6.29 -4.62 5.03
C CYS A 242 7.71 -4.33 5.55
N PRO A 243 8.64 -5.31 5.54
CA PRO A 243 9.89 -5.21 6.28
C PRO A 243 10.82 -4.08 5.83
N LEU A 244 11.02 -3.90 4.51
CA LEU A 244 11.88 -2.82 4.00
C LEU A 244 11.27 -1.44 4.25
N SER A 245 9.95 -1.30 4.11
CA SER A 245 9.21 -0.09 4.47
C SER A 245 9.46 0.27 5.94
N ASN A 246 9.22 -0.68 6.84
CA ASN A 246 9.38 -0.46 8.28
C ASN A 246 10.81 -0.02 8.67
N LEU A 247 11.84 -0.46 7.93
CA LEU A 247 13.21 0.02 8.12
C LEU A 247 13.39 1.43 7.58
N LYS A 248 12.92 1.69 6.37
CA LYS A 248 13.06 3.00 5.71
C LYS A 248 12.34 4.11 6.47
N LEU A 249 11.22 3.80 7.07
CA LEU A 249 10.41 4.73 7.88
C LEU A 249 10.84 4.80 9.34
N ARG A 250 11.89 4.06 9.72
CA ARG A 250 12.43 4.05 11.09
C ARG A 250 11.49 3.49 12.16
N VAL A 251 10.59 2.61 11.75
CA VAL A 251 9.76 1.82 12.68
C VAL A 251 10.65 0.82 13.44
N PHE A 252 11.67 0.29 12.74
CA PHE A 252 12.76 -0.51 13.32
C PHE A 252 14.12 0.08 12.90
N ASP A 253 15.12 -0.01 13.77
CA ASP A 253 16.47 0.48 13.51
C ASP A 253 17.23 -0.40 12.52
N SER A 254 17.00 -1.71 12.57
CA SER A 254 17.62 -2.68 11.67
C SER A 254 16.69 -3.87 11.40
N MET A 255 16.97 -4.65 10.34
CA MET A 255 16.23 -5.89 10.06
C MET A 255 16.39 -6.91 11.20
N ALA A 256 17.51 -6.94 11.88
CA ALA A 256 17.73 -7.82 13.04
C ALA A 256 16.81 -7.51 14.23
N ASP A 257 16.30 -6.28 14.32
CA ASP A 257 15.36 -5.86 15.36
C ASP A 257 13.89 -6.07 14.93
N HIS A 258 13.66 -6.44 13.66
CA HIS A 258 12.32 -6.55 13.11
C HIS A 258 11.58 -7.76 13.68
N ASN A 259 10.35 -7.57 14.15
CA ASN A 259 9.59 -8.56 14.90
C ASN A 259 8.78 -9.57 14.06
N ILE A 260 8.98 -9.63 12.74
CA ILE A 260 8.15 -10.49 11.86
C ILE A 260 8.26 -11.98 12.22
N LEU A 261 9.46 -12.48 12.54
CA LEU A 261 9.64 -13.89 12.95
C LEU A 261 9.04 -14.14 14.34
N ASP A 262 9.17 -13.19 15.27
CA ASP A 262 8.54 -13.27 16.60
C ASP A 262 7.00 -13.35 16.50
N LEU A 263 6.41 -12.56 15.61
CA LEU A 263 4.97 -12.62 15.32
C LEU A 263 4.56 -13.97 14.73
N LEU A 264 5.35 -14.50 13.79
CA LEU A 264 5.12 -15.82 13.20
C LEU A 264 5.22 -16.93 14.27
N ASP A 265 6.23 -16.89 15.11
CA ASP A 265 6.44 -17.87 16.20
C ASP A 265 5.32 -17.82 17.24
N LYS A 266 4.73 -16.65 17.49
CA LYS A 266 3.53 -16.49 18.32
C LYS A 266 2.25 -17.01 17.64
N GLY A 267 2.32 -17.40 16.37
CA GLY A 267 1.18 -17.92 15.61
C GLY A 267 0.30 -16.84 14.96
N VAL A 268 0.75 -15.60 14.88
CA VAL A 268 0.07 -14.54 14.14
C VAL A 268 0.13 -14.85 12.65
N CYS A 269 -0.96 -14.63 11.93
CA CYS A 269 -1.01 -14.79 10.49
C CYS A 269 -0.34 -13.59 9.82
N VAL A 270 0.95 -13.68 9.50
CA VAL A 270 1.73 -12.61 8.86
C VAL A 270 2.01 -12.93 7.40
N THR A 271 2.05 -11.90 6.56
CA THR A 271 2.53 -11.97 5.17
C THR A 271 3.66 -10.96 4.97
N VAL A 272 4.52 -11.21 3.98
CA VAL A 272 5.60 -10.30 3.57
C VAL A 272 5.14 -9.52 2.34
N ASN A 273 5.32 -8.20 2.32
CA ASN A 273 4.88 -7.33 1.24
C ASN A 273 5.90 -6.20 1.01
N SER A 274 5.75 -5.46 -0.07
CA SER A 274 6.72 -4.42 -0.45
C SER A 274 6.27 -2.99 -0.17
N ASP A 275 4.96 -2.75 0.02
CA ASP A 275 4.39 -1.43 0.34
C ASP A 275 4.57 -0.40 -0.80
N ASP A 276 5.60 0.43 -0.74
CA ASP A 276 5.97 1.44 -1.73
C ASP A 276 7.37 1.13 -2.29
N PRO A 277 7.53 0.06 -3.11
CA PRO A 277 8.83 -0.52 -3.43
C PRO A 277 9.79 0.42 -4.15
N ALA A 278 9.30 1.37 -4.96
CA ALA A 278 10.13 2.35 -5.64
C ALA A 278 10.81 3.31 -4.67
N TYR A 279 10.20 3.59 -3.53
CA TYR A 279 10.68 4.50 -2.49
C TYR A 279 11.48 3.78 -1.40
N PHE A 280 11.08 2.56 -1.06
CA PHE A 280 11.70 1.81 0.05
C PHE A 280 12.81 0.86 -0.38
N GLY A 281 13.06 0.78 -1.70
CA GLY A 281 14.27 0.17 -2.25
C GLY A 281 14.18 -1.34 -2.46
N GLY A 282 12.97 -1.89 -2.65
CA GLY A 282 12.85 -3.29 -3.02
C GLY A 282 11.44 -3.81 -3.15
N TYR A 283 11.27 -4.72 -4.10
CA TYR A 283 10.03 -5.45 -4.37
C TYR A 283 9.95 -6.74 -3.54
N MET A 284 9.09 -7.66 -3.91
CA MET A 284 8.83 -8.87 -3.14
C MET A 284 10.08 -9.73 -2.88
N ASN A 285 10.89 -9.98 -3.90
CA ASN A 285 12.12 -10.77 -3.72
C ASN A 285 13.09 -10.07 -2.75
N ASP A 286 13.23 -8.74 -2.85
CA ASP A 286 14.16 -7.97 -2.02
C ASP A 286 13.76 -8.01 -0.54
N ASN A 287 12.46 -7.94 -0.23
CA ASN A 287 11.94 -8.10 1.12
C ASN A 287 12.29 -9.49 1.69
N PHE A 288 12.07 -10.57 0.92
CA PHE A 288 12.45 -11.92 1.35
C PHE A 288 13.96 -12.08 1.52
N TYR A 289 14.78 -11.48 0.63
CA TYR A 289 16.25 -11.51 0.77
C TYR A 289 16.73 -10.76 2.00
N ALA A 290 16.11 -9.61 2.31
CA ALA A 290 16.46 -8.83 3.49
C ALA A 290 16.18 -9.61 4.78
N ILE A 291 15.04 -10.30 4.86
CA ILE A 291 14.69 -11.19 5.98
C ILE A 291 15.69 -12.35 6.07
N GLU A 292 15.94 -13.08 4.98
CA GLU A 292 16.82 -14.26 4.96
C GLU A 292 18.27 -13.94 5.36
N LYS A 293 18.76 -12.75 5.02
CA LYS A 293 20.14 -12.34 5.33
C LYS A 293 20.32 -11.89 6.78
N SER A 294 19.27 -11.48 7.45
CA SER A 294 19.37 -10.78 8.73
C SER A 294 18.70 -11.51 9.89
N LEU A 295 17.75 -12.37 9.61
CA LEU A 295 16.96 -13.15 10.57
C LEU A 295 17.14 -14.66 10.35
#